data_23b5a34191cb76abc1c13fbfe8c8a52a
#
_entry.id   23b5a34191cb76abc1c13fbfe8c8a52a
#
_cell.length_a   1.000
_cell.length_b   1.000
_cell.length_c   1.000
_cell.angle_alpha   90.00
_cell.angle_beta   90.00
_cell.angle_gamma   90.00
#
_symmetry.space_group_name_H-M   'P 1'
#
loop_
_entity.id
_entity.type
_entity.pdbx_description
1 polymer ?
#
loop_
_entity_poly.entity_id
_entity_poly.type
_entity_poly.pdbx_seq_one_letter_code
_entity_poly.pdbx_strand_id
1 'polypeptide(L)'
;AAAKAAFAALRSGRFPDPVSITLPKGETPSFALALEELGDGFARAGIVKDAGDDPDVTHGAMVVVTVRMGGPGIRFFAGEGVGIVTREGLPIPPGQPAINPVPRQLFEAVIREQGGSDVDVEIAIPGGELLAEKTWNPRLGIIGGLSILGTTGIVHPFSCAAWIASIHRGVDVARAMGLQHVAGCTGSTS
;
A
#
# COMPACT_ATOMS: atom_id res chain seq x y z
N ALA A 1 6.06 0.64 -8.74
CA ALA A 1 7.45 0.41 -9.13
C ALA A 1 7.92 -0.97 -8.67
N ALA A 2 7.99 -1.28 -7.35
CA ALA A 2 8.48 -2.58 -6.85
C ALA A 2 7.77 -3.79 -7.49
N ALA A 3 6.44 -3.78 -7.63
CA ALA A 3 5.70 -4.85 -8.30
C ALA A 3 6.09 -5.01 -9.78
N LYS A 4 6.32 -3.90 -10.50
CA LYS A 4 6.78 -3.94 -11.89
C LYS A 4 8.15 -4.60 -11.99
N ALA A 5 9.08 -4.23 -11.10
CA ALA A 5 10.42 -4.80 -11.08
C ALA A 5 10.40 -6.28 -10.70
N ALA A 6 9.68 -6.66 -9.65
CA ALA A 6 9.58 -8.05 -9.21
C ALA A 6 8.94 -8.94 -10.29
N PHE A 7 7.86 -8.49 -10.94
CA PHE A 7 7.24 -9.28 -12.00
C PHE A 7 8.12 -9.40 -13.25
N ALA A 8 8.83 -8.33 -13.63
CA ALA A 8 9.80 -8.39 -14.71
C ALA A 8 10.91 -9.42 -14.42
N ALA A 9 11.42 -9.41 -13.18
CA ALA A 9 12.47 -10.35 -12.75
C ALA A 9 11.96 -11.80 -12.69
N LEU A 10 10.72 -12.03 -12.22
CA LEU A 10 10.12 -13.38 -12.20
C LEU A 10 10.04 -13.98 -13.60
N ARG A 11 9.82 -13.15 -14.64
CA ARG A 11 9.70 -13.60 -16.02
C ARG A 11 11.02 -13.71 -16.77
N SER A 12 11.96 -12.80 -16.51
CA SER A 12 13.18 -12.65 -17.29
C SER A 12 14.47 -13.07 -16.56
N GLY A 13 14.38 -13.29 -15.26
CA GLY A 13 15.54 -13.54 -14.40
C GLY A 13 16.36 -12.28 -14.09
N ARG A 14 15.89 -11.08 -14.44
CA ARG A 14 16.62 -9.82 -14.22
C ARG A 14 15.70 -8.72 -13.73
N PHE A 15 16.18 -7.95 -12.75
CA PHE A 15 15.51 -6.76 -12.27
C PHE A 15 15.82 -5.55 -13.18
N PRO A 16 14.81 -4.76 -13.56
CA PRO A 16 15.06 -3.43 -14.13
C PRO A 16 15.44 -2.47 -12.99
N ASP A 17 16.67 -1.96 -13.00
CA ASP A 17 17.12 -0.95 -12.03
C ASP A 17 17.87 0.17 -12.79
N PRO A 18 17.38 1.42 -12.75
CA PRO A 18 16.14 1.85 -12.11
C PRO A 18 14.88 1.37 -12.83
N VAL A 19 13.80 1.22 -12.08
CA VAL A 19 12.49 0.86 -12.62
C VAL A 19 11.63 2.11 -12.86
N SER A 20 11.15 2.29 -14.07
CA SER A 20 10.25 3.40 -14.43
C SER A 20 8.80 2.93 -14.47
N ILE A 21 7.89 3.77 -13.99
CA ILE A 21 6.44 3.56 -14.04
C ILE A 21 5.74 4.79 -14.62
N THR A 22 4.56 4.60 -15.19
CA THR A 22 3.69 5.71 -15.56
C THR A 22 2.63 5.88 -14.46
N LEU A 23 2.56 7.07 -13.90
CA LEU A 23 1.56 7.43 -12.90
C LEU A 23 0.23 7.81 -13.56
N PRO A 24 -0.90 7.81 -12.81
CA PRO A 24 -2.22 8.09 -13.36
C PRO A 24 -2.36 9.42 -14.12
N LYS A 25 -1.52 10.41 -13.78
CA LYS A 25 -1.52 11.74 -14.46
C LYS A 25 -0.51 11.84 -15.61
N GLY A 26 0.19 10.74 -15.92
CA GLY A 26 1.13 10.67 -17.06
C GLY A 26 2.59 10.91 -16.71
N GLU A 27 2.92 11.27 -15.47
CA GLU A 27 4.33 11.38 -15.05
C GLU A 27 5.01 10.01 -15.10
N THR A 28 6.30 9.99 -15.42
CA THR A 28 7.09 8.75 -15.57
C THR A 28 8.33 8.76 -14.66
N PRO A 29 8.14 8.71 -13.32
CA PRO A 29 9.28 8.64 -12.42
C PRO A 29 10.00 7.30 -12.52
N SER A 30 11.31 7.34 -12.18
CA SER A 30 12.18 6.19 -12.07
C SER A 30 12.64 6.01 -10.62
N PHE A 31 12.69 4.76 -10.18
CA PHE A 31 13.05 4.42 -8.80
C PHE A 31 14.21 3.42 -8.81
N ALA A 32 15.23 3.70 -8.02
CA ALA A 32 16.26 2.72 -7.71
C ALA A 32 15.68 1.63 -6.79
N LEU A 33 16.11 0.38 -6.99
CA LEU A 33 15.74 -0.72 -6.13
C LEU A 33 16.67 -0.75 -4.91
N ALA A 34 16.06 -0.88 -3.72
CA ALA A 34 16.77 -1.06 -2.46
C ALA A 34 16.90 -2.54 -2.05
N LEU A 35 16.11 -3.40 -2.68
CA LEU A 35 16.11 -4.84 -2.49
C LEU A 35 15.81 -5.53 -3.81
N GLU A 36 16.61 -6.53 -4.13
CA GLU A 36 16.42 -7.45 -5.26
C GLU A 36 16.66 -8.87 -4.78
N GLU A 37 15.67 -9.74 -4.93
CA GLU A 37 15.80 -11.16 -4.57
C GLU A 37 15.03 -12.02 -5.57
N LEU A 38 15.72 -12.93 -6.20
CA LEU A 38 15.14 -13.92 -7.09
C LEU A 38 15.31 -15.31 -6.47
N GLY A 39 14.19 -15.98 -6.21
CA GLY A 39 14.15 -17.31 -5.64
C GLY A 39 13.43 -18.30 -6.54
N ASP A 40 13.30 -19.53 -6.07
CA ASP A 40 12.56 -20.57 -6.77
C ASP A 40 11.05 -20.23 -6.75
N GLY A 41 10.51 -19.89 -7.91
CA GLY A 41 9.10 -19.55 -8.09
C GLY A 41 8.67 -18.18 -7.57
N PHE A 42 9.60 -17.33 -7.14
CA PHE A 42 9.26 -15.96 -6.72
C PHE A 42 10.34 -14.95 -7.11
N ALA A 43 9.92 -13.69 -7.19
CA ALA A 43 10.82 -12.54 -7.22
C ALA A 43 10.34 -11.49 -6.23
N ARG A 44 11.27 -10.80 -5.58
CA ARG A 44 11.02 -9.78 -4.57
C ARG A 44 11.82 -8.53 -4.89
N ALA A 45 11.16 -7.37 -4.87
CA ALA A 45 11.80 -6.08 -5.04
C ALA A 45 11.36 -5.11 -3.96
N GLY A 46 12.27 -4.27 -3.50
CA GLY A 46 12.01 -3.26 -2.47
C GLY A 46 12.38 -1.87 -2.95
N ILE A 47 11.58 -0.88 -2.55
CA ILE A 47 11.82 0.54 -2.81
C ILE A 47 11.62 1.31 -1.51
N VAL A 48 12.53 2.21 -1.20
CA VAL A 48 12.41 3.12 -0.06
C VAL A 48 11.41 4.23 -0.41
N LYS A 49 10.41 4.42 0.44
CA LYS A 49 9.42 5.47 0.28
C LYS A 49 10.05 6.84 0.56
N ASP A 50 9.93 7.73 -0.39
CA ASP A 50 10.23 9.15 -0.22
C ASP A 50 8.91 9.94 -0.13
N ALA A 51 8.70 10.62 0.98
CA ALA A 51 7.53 11.47 1.21
C ALA A 51 7.84 12.95 0.93
N GLY A 52 9.06 13.29 0.49
CA GLY A 52 9.48 14.67 0.31
C GLY A 52 9.39 15.48 1.61
N ASP A 53 8.78 16.64 1.54
CA ASP A 53 8.61 17.55 2.69
C ASP A 53 7.37 17.24 3.55
N ASP A 54 6.61 16.18 3.23
CA ASP A 54 5.46 15.77 4.04
C ASP A 54 5.92 15.13 5.35
N PRO A 55 5.37 15.51 6.52
CA PRO A 55 5.71 14.90 7.81
C PRO A 55 5.09 13.49 7.97
N ASP A 56 5.21 12.67 6.95
CA ASP A 56 4.68 11.31 6.91
C ASP A 56 5.54 10.36 7.76
N VAL A 57 4.94 9.72 8.75
CA VAL A 57 5.61 8.75 9.63
C VAL A 57 6.19 7.54 8.87
N THR A 58 5.76 7.33 7.64
CA THR A 58 6.25 6.24 6.77
C THR A 58 7.36 6.69 5.81
N HIS A 59 7.86 7.92 5.93
CA HIS A 59 9.05 8.36 5.18
C HIS A 59 10.24 7.46 5.52
N GLY A 60 10.98 7.03 4.51
CA GLY A 60 12.10 6.10 4.67
C GLY A 60 11.73 4.63 4.87
N ALA A 61 10.44 4.30 5.01
CA ALA A 61 10.01 2.91 5.08
C ALA A 61 10.25 2.18 3.75
N MET A 62 10.75 0.96 3.82
CA MET A 62 10.93 0.13 2.64
C MET A 62 9.63 -0.59 2.29
N VAL A 63 9.13 -0.38 1.09
CA VAL A 63 7.99 -1.11 0.55
C VAL A 63 8.53 -2.27 -0.28
N VAL A 64 8.28 -3.48 0.19
CA VAL A 64 8.72 -4.72 -0.45
C VAL A 64 7.53 -5.40 -1.11
N VAL A 65 7.71 -5.83 -2.35
CA VAL A 65 6.70 -6.60 -3.09
C VAL A 65 7.30 -7.93 -3.51
N THR A 66 6.66 -9.01 -3.11
CA THR A 66 6.97 -10.37 -3.56
C THR A 66 5.91 -10.82 -4.56
N VAL A 67 6.35 -11.32 -5.68
CA VAL A 67 5.47 -11.81 -6.75
C VAL A 67 5.75 -13.28 -7.01
N ARG A 68 4.67 -14.06 -7.14
CA ARG A 68 4.72 -15.50 -7.51
C ARG A 68 3.71 -15.76 -8.61
N MET A 69 3.97 -16.73 -9.46
CA MET A 69 2.89 -17.26 -10.32
C MET A 69 1.83 -17.88 -9.40
N GLY A 70 0.57 -17.52 -9.61
CA GLY A 70 -0.51 -17.86 -8.68
C GLY A 70 -1.69 -18.57 -9.35
N GLY A 71 -2.79 -18.68 -8.62
CA GLY A 71 -4.07 -19.12 -9.15
C GLY A 71 -4.75 -18.06 -10.02
N PRO A 72 -6.00 -18.27 -10.45
CA PRO A 72 -6.68 -17.37 -11.36
C PRO A 72 -6.75 -15.92 -10.86
N GLY A 73 -6.37 -14.98 -11.71
CA GLY A 73 -6.38 -13.55 -11.43
C GLY A 73 -5.19 -13.04 -10.62
N ILE A 74 -5.17 -11.73 -10.38
CA ILE A 74 -4.16 -11.09 -9.54
C ILE A 74 -4.70 -11.03 -8.12
N ARG A 75 -4.05 -11.72 -7.18
CA ARG A 75 -4.46 -11.82 -5.79
C ARG A 75 -3.48 -11.09 -4.90
N PHE A 76 -4.00 -10.45 -3.84
CA PHE A 76 -3.21 -9.62 -2.93
C PHE A 76 -3.14 -10.23 -1.54
N PHE A 77 -1.94 -10.19 -0.96
CA PHE A 77 -1.64 -10.70 0.37
C PHE A 77 -0.90 -9.66 1.21
N ALA A 78 -1.17 -9.67 2.51
CA ALA A 78 -0.41 -8.89 3.46
C ALA A 78 0.82 -9.69 3.89
N GLY A 79 1.99 -9.11 3.70
CA GLY A 79 3.23 -9.54 4.32
C GLY A 79 3.47 -8.79 5.63
N GLU A 80 4.68 -8.92 6.16
CA GLU A 80 5.11 -8.23 7.39
C GLU A 80 4.78 -6.73 7.34
N GLY A 81 4.19 -6.22 8.43
CA GLY A 81 3.92 -4.79 8.60
C GLY A 81 2.82 -4.21 7.72
N VAL A 82 2.09 -5.03 6.96
CA VAL A 82 0.85 -4.64 6.27
C VAL A 82 -0.34 -5.19 7.04
N GLY A 83 -1.28 -4.30 7.38
CA GLY A 83 -2.41 -4.63 8.23
C GLY A 83 -3.52 -5.41 7.53
N ILE A 84 -4.36 -6.03 8.36
CA ILE A 84 -5.61 -6.68 7.95
C ILE A 84 -6.78 -5.84 8.46
N VAL A 85 -7.78 -5.65 7.63
CA VAL A 85 -9.03 -4.98 8.00
C VAL A 85 -9.84 -5.92 8.88
N THR A 86 -10.30 -5.42 10.03
CA THR A 86 -11.11 -6.21 10.99
C THR A 86 -12.51 -5.65 11.23
N ARG A 87 -12.79 -4.43 10.74
CA ARG A 87 -14.07 -3.75 10.92
C ARG A 87 -14.68 -3.35 9.58
N GLU A 88 -15.99 -3.28 9.55
CA GLU A 88 -16.72 -2.71 8.42
C GLU A 88 -16.60 -1.18 8.36
N GLY A 89 -17.04 -0.58 7.24
CA GLY A 89 -17.01 0.87 7.01
C GLY A 89 -15.79 1.34 6.22
N LEU A 90 -14.82 0.47 5.95
CA LEU A 90 -13.71 0.74 5.03
C LEU A 90 -14.07 0.24 3.61
N PRO A 91 -13.40 0.76 2.55
CA PRO A 91 -13.60 0.26 1.18
C PRO A 91 -13.17 -1.21 0.99
N ILE A 92 -12.48 -1.76 1.97
CA ILE A 92 -11.97 -3.13 1.98
C ILE A 92 -12.76 -3.90 3.03
N PRO A 93 -13.34 -5.05 2.69
CA PRO A 93 -14.09 -5.86 3.65
C PRO A 93 -13.17 -6.46 4.73
N PRO A 94 -13.73 -6.77 5.92
CA PRO A 94 -13.02 -7.47 6.97
C PRO A 94 -12.38 -8.79 6.50
N GLY A 95 -11.21 -9.12 7.06
CA GLY A 95 -10.41 -10.28 6.70
C GLY A 95 -9.48 -10.08 5.51
N GLN A 96 -9.56 -8.96 4.83
CA GLN A 96 -8.72 -8.65 3.66
C GLN A 96 -7.49 -7.82 4.04
N PRO A 97 -6.37 -7.95 3.28
CA PRO A 97 -5.24 -7.05 3.38
C PRO A 97 -5.66 -5.60 3.22
N ALA A 98 -5.15 -4.72 4.07
CA ALA A 98 -5.44 -3.30 4.06
C ALA A 98 -4.81 -2.57 2.85
N ILE A 99 -5.12 -3.05 1.65
CA ILE A 99 -4.66 -2.49 0.37
C ILE A 99 -5.88 -1.89 -0.33
N ASN A 100 -5.92 -0.58 -0.40
CA ASN A 100 -7.05 0.16 -0.96
C ASN A 100 -7.28 -0.14 -2.46
N PRO A 101 -8.49 0.10 -2.99
CA PRO A 101 -8.83 -0.22 -4.39
C PRO A 101 -7.89 0.41 -5.41
N VAL A 102 -7.55 1.69 -5.26
CA VAL A 102 -6.67 2.38 -6.22
C VAL A 102 -5.27 1.79 -6.26
N PRO A 103 -4.55 1.57 -5.15
CA PRO A 103 -3.32 0.79 -5.14
C PRO A 103 -3.44 -0.58 -5.81
N ARG A 104 -4.52 -1.34 -5.55
CA ARG A 104 -4.73 -2.63 -6.24
C ARG A 104 -4.78 -2.46 -7.76
N GLN A 105 -5.54 -1.49 -8.25
CA GLN A 105 -5.61 -1.18 -9.69
C GLN A 105 -4.24 -0.80 -10.27
N LEU A 106 -3.43 -0.05 -9.54
CA LEU A 106 -2.06 0.32 -9.97
C LEU A 106 -1.14 -0.90 -10.04
N PHE A 107 -1.22 -1.82 -9.07
CA PHE A 107 -0.49 -3.09 -9.10
C PHE A 107 -0.94 -3.94 -10.30
N GLU A 108 -2.24 -4.09 -10.49
CA GLU A 108 -2.79 -4.85 -11.61
C GLU A 108 -2.36 -4.26 -12.95
N ALA A 109 -2.42 -2.95 -13.10
CA ALA A 109 -2.03 -2.28 -14.36
C ALA A 109 -0.59 -2.60 -14.75
N VAL A 110 0.38 -2.47 -13.84
CA VAL A 110 1.79 -2.74 -14.14
C VAL A 110 2.11 -4.21 -14.37
N ILE A 111 1.32 -5.13 -13.82
CA ILE A 111 1.45 -6.57 -14.06
C ILE A 111 0.85 -6.92 -15.43
N ARG A 112 -0.35 -6.42 -15.73
CA ARG A 112 -1.04 -6.64 -17.00
C ARG A 112 -0.30 -6.02 -18.18
N GLU A 113 0.30 -4.83 -17.99
CA GLU A 113 1.20 -4.18 -18.99
C GLU A 113 2.32 -5.12 -19.46
N GLN A 114 2.79 -5.98 -18.56
CA GLN A 114 3.82 -6.97 -18.83
C GLN A 114 3.27 -8.35 -19.24
N GLY A 115 1.96 -8.46 -19.48
CA GLY A 115 1.28 -9.70 -19.89
C GLY A 115 0.99 -10.68 -18.75
N GLY A 116 1.00 -10.23 -17.50
CA GLY A 116 0.62 -11.05 -16.34
C GLY A 116 -0.90 -11.09 -16.14
N SER A 117 -1.42 -12.27 -15.78
CA SER A 117 -2.85 -12.49 -15.49
C SER A 117 -3.09 -13.22 -14.17
N ASP A 118 -2.24 -14.18 -13.84
CA ASP A 118 -2.44 -15.11 -12.73
C ASP A 118 -1.25 -15.03 -11.79
N VAL A 119 -1.31 -14.08 -10.86
CA VAL A 119 -0.17 -13.65 -10.04
C VAL A 119 -0.60 -13.40 -8.59
N ASP A 120 0.16 -13.95 -7.67
CA ASP A 120 0.07 -13.62 -6.25
C ASP A 120 1.04 -12.49 -5.93
N VAL A 121 0.52 -11.43 -5.32
CA VAL A 121 1.25 -10.22 -4.96
C VAL A 121 1.17 -10.02 -3.46
N GLU A 122 2.28 -10.22 -2.76
CA GLU A 122 2.42 -9.94 -1.34
C GLU A 122 3.13 -8.61 -1.16
N ILE A 123 2.58 -7.74 -0.32
CA ILE A 123 3.18 -6.45 0.02
C ILE A 123 3.60 -6.49 1.48
N ALA A 124 4.86 -6.13 1.75
CA ALA A 124 5.40 -6.02 3.09
C ALA A 124 6.02 -4.64 3.32
N ILE A 125 6.00 -4.19 4.56
CA ILE A 125 6.70 -3.00 5.04
C ILE A 125 7.39 -3.39 6.35
N PRO A 126 8.64 -3.86 6.31
CA PRO A 126 9.37 -4.24 7.51
C PRO A 126 9.30 -3.16 8.58
N GLY A 127 8.95 -3.53 9.81
CA GLY A 127 8.71 -2.58 10.90
C GLY A 127 7.41 -1.79 10.82
N GLY A 128 6.53 -2.08 9.85
CA GLY A 128 5.27 -1.37 9.62
C GLY A 128 4.28 -1.48 10.77
N GLU A 129 4.35 -2.52 11.61
CA GLU A 129 3.52 -2.65 12.82
C GLU A 129 3.76 -1.51 13.79
N LEU A 130 5.03 -1.20 14.08
CA LEU A 130 5.41 -0.09 14.97
C LEU A 130 5.06 1.28 14.38
N LEU A 131 5.18 1.41 13.06
CA LEU A 131 4.77 2.64 12.36
C LEU A 131 3.25 2.83 12.43
N ALA A 132 2.48 1.75 12.32
CA ALA A 132 1.02 1.79 12.36
C ALA A 132 0.47 2.32 13.69
N GLU A 133 1.16 2.10 14.81
CA GLU A 133 0.78 2.65 16.12
C GLU A 133 0.72 4.19 16.13
N LYS A 134 1.51 4.84 15.26
CA LYS A 134 1.54 6.30 15.10
C LYS A 134 0.53 6.82 14.09
N THR A 135 -0.33 5.95 13.56
CA THR A 135 -1.35 6.27 12.55
C THR A 135 -2.76 6.06 13.10
N TRP A 136 -3.76 6.34 12.27
CA TRP A 136 -5.16 6.06 12.59
C TRP A 136 -5.56 4.59 12.40
N ASN A 137 -4.69 3.75 11.86
CA ASN A 137 -5.00 2.37 11.51
C ASN A 137 -5.62 1.56 12.66
N PRO A 138 -5.07 1.55 13.89
CA PRO A 138 -5.67 0.81 15.00
C PRO A 138 -7.10 1.28 15.32
N ARG A 139 -7.35 2.58 15.24
CA ARG A 139 -8.69 3.16 15.48
C ARG A 139 -9.69 2.79 14.39
N LEU A 140 -9.24 2.61 13.16
CA LEU A 140 -10.04 2.18 12.02
C LEU A 140 -10.24 0.65 11.97
N GLY A 141 -9.64 -0.11 12.91
CA GLY A 141 -9.70 -1.56 12.91
C GLY A 141 -8.80 -2.21 11.86
N ILE A 142 -7.70 -1.56 11.50
CA ILE A 142 -6.62 -2.15 10.72
C ILE A 142 -5.55 -2.62 11.69
N ILE A 143 -5.32 -3.93 11.77
CA ILE A 143 -4.47 -4.58 12.76
C ILE A 143 -3.28 -5.25 12.09
N GLY A 144 -2.13 -5.28 12.76
CA GLY A 144 -0.91 -5.96 12.31
C GLY A 144 -0.04 -5.14 11.36
N GLY A 145 -0.39 -3.87 11.10
CA GLY A 145 0.47 -3.03 10.29
C GLY A 145 -0.21 -1.84 9.62
N LEU A 146 0.46 -1.32 8.61
CA LEU A 146 0.04 -0.17 7.83
C LEU A 146 -1.00 -0.54 6.76
N SER A 147 -1.78 0.44 6.34
CA SER A 147 -2.61 0.35 5.13
C SER A 147 -1.85 0.87 3.92
N ILE A 148 -2.03 0.21 2.79
CA ILE A 148 -1.53 0.68 1.49
C ILE A 148 -2.61 1.55 0.87
N LEU A 149 -2.33 2.84 0.84
CA LEU A 149 -3.25 3.86 0.34
C LEU A 149 -2.51 4.82 -0.60
N GLY A 150 -3.25 5.66 -1.27
CA GLY A 150 -2.74 6.60 -2.25
C GLY A 150 -3.53 6.51 -3.55
N THR A 151 -3.63 7.62 -4.26
CA THR A 151 -4.47 7.73 -5.45
C THR A 151 -3.69 8.20 -6.67
N THR A 152 -2.62 8.96 -6.47
CA THR A 152 -1.87 9.59 -7.57
C THR A 152 -0.45 9.05 -7.73
N GLY A 153 0.10 8.42 -6.68
CA GLY A 153 1.51 8.03 -6.64
C GLY A 153 2.47 9.17 -6.28
N ILE A 154 1.94 10.39 -6.13
CA ILE A 154 2.71 11.58 -5.70
C ILE A 154 2.16 12.05 -4.37
N VAL A 155 3.04 12.29 -3.41
CA VAL A 155 2.69 12.88 -2.12
C VAL A 155 2.58 14.39 -2.30
N HIS A 156 1.45 14.96 -1.86
CA HIS A 156 1.27 16.40 -1.75
C HIS A 156 1.33 16.78 -0.27
N PRO A 157 2.41 17.46 0.17
CA PRO A 157 2.57 17.84 1.56
C PRO A 157 1.39 18.66 2.06
N PHE A 158 0.99 18.44 3.32
CA PHE A 158 -0.08 19.18 3.99
C PHE A 158 -1.43 19.18 3.25
N SER A 159 -1.78 18.09 2.57
CA SER A 159 -3.02 17.98 1.81
C SER A 159 -4.26 18.03 2.72
N CYS A 160 -5.00 19.13 2.69
CA CYS A 160 -6.31 19.24 3.38
C CYS A 160 -7.30 18.17 2.91
N ALA A 161 -7.29 17.82 1.61
CA ALA A 161 -8.17 16.78 1.08
C ALA A 161 -7.88 15.41 1.69
N ALA A 162 -6.61 15.06 1.89
CA ALA A 162 -6.21 13.81 2.54
C ALA A 162 -6.65 13.81 4.02
N TRP A 163 -6.54 14.94 4.68
CA TRP A 163 -6.97 15.08 6.08
C TRP A 163 -8.49 14.91 6.23
N ILE A 164 -9.28 15.59 5.41
CA ILE A 164 -10.73 15.46 5.37
C ILE A 164 -11.13 13.99 5.06
N ALA A 165 -10.45 13.34 4.11
CA ALA A 165 -10.72 11.94 3.79
C ALA A 165 -10.46 11.01 4.98
N SER A 166 -9.45 11.27 5.82
CA SER A 166 -9.19 10.48 7.03
C SER A 166 -10.30 10.61 8.07
N ILE A 167 -10.84 11.82 8.25
CA ILE A 167 -11.98 12.09 9.13
C ILE A 167 -13.22 11.32 8.64
N HIS A 168 -13.53 11.40 7.35
CA HIS A 168 -14.66 10.66 6.77
C HIS A 168 -14.53 9.15 7.02
N ARG A 169 -13.33 8.57 6.88
CA ARG A 169 -13.10 7.15 7.19
C ARG A 169 -13.40 6.82 8.65
N GLY A 170 -13.02 7.68 9.58
CA GLY A 170 -13.38 7.52 10.99
C GLY A 170 -14.88 7.50 11.22
N VAL A 171 -15.61 8.41 10.56
CA VAL A 171 -17.08 8.47 10.63
C VAL A 171 -17.73 7.24 9.98
N ASP A 172 -17.24 6.79 8.82
CA ASP A 172 -17.78 5.62 8.13
C ASP A 172 -17.65 4.35 8.99
N VAL A 173 -16.49 4.15 9.64
CA VAL A 173 -16.28 3.03 10.57
C VAL A 173 -17.19 3.14 11.78
N ALA A 174 -17.31 4.34 12.37
CA ALA A 174 -18.20 4.56 13.52
C ALA A 174 -19.66 4.22 13.18
N ARG A 175 -20.15 4.66 12.02
CA ARG A 175 -21.50 4.34 11.52
C ARG A 175 -21.69 2.85 11.30
N ALA A 176 -20.73 2.18 10.67
CA ALA A 176 -20.79 0.73 10.46
C ALA A 176 -20.83 -0.07 11.78
N MET A 177 -20.18 0.47 12.82
CA MET A 177 -20.22 -0.10 14.17
C MET A 177 -21.48 0.27 14.98
N GLY A 178 -22.41 1.02 14.40
CA GLY A 178 -23.64 1.43 15.08
C GLY A 178 -23.45 2.53 16.14
N LEU A 179 -22.33 3.23 16.16
CA LEU A 179 -22.08 4.34 17.08
C LEU A 179 -22.97 5.53 16.70
N GLN A 180 -23.71 6.06 17.66
CA GLN A 180 -24.62 7.18 17.45
C GLN A 180 -23.97 8.56 17.63
N HIS A 181 -22.80 8.59 18.29
CA HIS A 181 -22.08 9.82 18.59
C HIS A 181 -20.61 9.69 18.22
N VAL A 182 -20.08 10.74 17.60
CA VAL A 182 -18.66 10.88 17.27
C VAL A 182 -18.19 12.24 17.77
N ALA A 183 -17.08 12.28 18.52
CA ALA A 183 -16.47 13.52 18.94
C ALA A 183 -15.40 13.97 17.94
N GLY A 184 -15.44 15.23 17.53
CA GLY A 184 -14.38 15.88 16.76
C GLY A 184 -13.47 16.67 17.71
N CYS A 185 -12.16 16.37 17.65
CA CYS A 185 -11.13 17.04 18.45
C CYS A 185 -10.04 17.60 17.57
N THR A 186 -9.47 18.75 17.95
CA THR A 186 -8.44 19.47 17.18
C THR A 186 -7.02 19.24 17.69
N GLY A 187 -6.77 18.12 18.31
CA GLY A 187 -5.45 17.73 18.82
C GLY A 187 -5.49 17.03 20.17
N SER A 188 -4.33 16.83 20.76
CA SER A 188 -4.19 16.12 22.04
C SER A 188 -4.63 16.93 23.26
N THR A 189 -4.89 18.21 23.10
CA THR A 189 -5.30 19.16 24.14
C THR A 189 -6.76 19.60 24.06
N SER A 190 -7.56 18.97 23.22
CA SER A 190 -8.99 19.24 23.03
C SER A 190 -9.86 18.38 23.90
#